data_c699c1277835f661590b466c73719222
#
_entry.id   c699c1277835f661590b466c73719222
#
_cell.length_a   1.000
_cell.length_b   1.000
_cell.length_c   1.000
_cell.angle_alpha   90.00
_cell.angle_beta   90.00
_cell.angle_gamma   90.00
#
_symmetry.space_group_name_H-M   'P 1'
#
loop_
_entity.id
_entity.type
_entity.pdbx_description
1 polymer ?
#
loop_
_entity_poly.entity_id
_entity_poly.type
_entity_poly.pdbx_seq_one_letter_code
_entity_poly.pdbx_strand_id
1 'polypeptide(L)'
;RRQRQMCIRDRSAVTAACMMIKKQVYEEVGGFDPKFAVAFNDVDLCLKIRKAGYLIVYDPYAELIHYESKSRGYEDTEEKIERFNREIKLFQTRWKKILENGDPYYSPNLTLDHNDFGLNHLAKVERR
;
A
#
# COMPACT_ATOMS: atom_id res chain seq x y z
N ARG A 1 -20.74 -7.50 16.39
CA ARG A 1 -20.38 -8.48 15.32
C ARG A 1 -20.07 -7.81 13.99
N ARG A 2 -20.86 -6.82 13.50
CA ARG A 2 -20.59 -6.10 12.24
C ARG A 2 -19.23 -5.37 12.23
N GLN A 3 -18.85 -4.73 13.33
CA GLN A 3 -17.57 -4.01 13.43
C GLN A 3 -16.34 -4.92 13.30
N ARG A 4 -16.36 -6.13 13.90
CA ARG A 4 -15.26 -7.09 13.77
C ARG A 4 -15.07 -7.61 12.34
N GLN A 5 -16.15 -7.82 11.60
CA GLN A 5 -16.04 -8.26 10.19
C GLN A 5 -15.50 -7.17 9.27
N MET A 6 -15.81 -5.89 9.54
CA MET A 6 -15.22 -4.77 8.80
C MET A 6 -13.71 -4.63 9.06
N CYS A 7 -13.27 -4.76 10.32
CA CYS A 7 -11.85 -4.69 10.68
C CYS A 7 -10.97 -5.77 10.01
N ILE A 8 -11.52 -6.96 9.71
CA ILE A 8 -10.77 -8.04 9.05
C ILE A 8 -10.51 -7.73 7.57
N ARG A 9 -11.31 -6.87 6.95
CA ARG A 9 -11.19 -6.50 5.52
C ARG A 9 -10.45 -5.19 5.28
N ASP A 10 -10.21 -4.40 6.31
CA ASP A 10 -9.48 -3.15 6.19
C ASP A 10 -8.00 -3.42 5.88
N ARG A 11 -7.42 -2.57 5.04
CA ARG A 11 -6.01 -2.62 4.65
C ARG A 11 -5.41 -1.21 4.63
N SER A 12 -4.10 -1.12 4.73
CA SER A 12 -3.40 0.15 4.58
C SER A 12 -3.41 0.62 3.12
N ALA A 13 -3.27 -0.31 2.19
CA ALA A 13 -3.33 -0.04 0.76
C ALA A 13 -3.77 -1.29 -0.01
N VAL A 14 -4.20 -1.08 -1.25
CA VAL A 14 -4.49 -2.10 -2.26
C VAL A 14 -3.89 -1.66 -3.59
N THR A 15 -3.57 -2.62 -4.46
CA THR A 15 -3.04 -2.30 -5.79
C THR A 15 -4.10 -1.64 -6.68
N ALA A 16 -3.69 -0.68 -7.50
CA ALA A 16 -4.55 -0.05 -8.51
C ALA A 16 -4.92 -1.00 -9.67
N ALA A 17 -4.29 -2.16 -9.79
CA ALA A 17 -4.64 -3.15 -10.80
C ALA A 17 -6.11 -3.61 -10.70
N CYS A 18 -6.67 -3.59 -9.47
CA CYS A 18 -8.10 -3.83 -9.24
C CYS A 18 -8.57 -2.94 -8.08
N MET A 19 -8.90 -1.68 -8.37
CA MET A 19 -9.31 -0.71 -7.38
C MET A 19 -10.61 -0.02 -7.81
N MET A 20 -11.59 0.06 -6.90
CA MET A 20 -12.81 0.83 -7.09
C MET A 20 -12.86 1.94 -6.06
N ILE A 21 -13.09 3.18 -6.51
CA ILE A 21 -13.15 4.37 -5.67
C ILE A 21 -14.40 5.18 -6.02
N LYS A 22 -15.07 5.74 -5.02
CA LYS A 22 -16.12 6.74 -5.27
C LYS A 22 -15.48 7.98 -5.90
N LYS A 23 -16.06 8.48 -7.01
CA LYS A 23 -15.54 9.65 -7.73
C LYS A 23 -15.31 10.85 -6.80
N GLN A 24 -16.27 11.15 -5.92
CA GLN A 24 -16.15 12.23 -4.95
C GLN A 24 -14.90 12.09 -4.05
N VAL A 25 -14.64 10.90 -3.53
CA VAL A 25 -13.47 10.64 -2.68
C VAL A 25 -12.16 10.81 -3.48
N TYR A 26 -12.14 10.32 -4.70
CA TYR A 26 -10.99 10.47 -5.60
C TYR A 26 -10.67 11.95 -5.86
N GLU A 27 -11.69 12.75 -6.16
CA GLU A 27 -11.55 14.20 -6.40
C GLU A 27 -11.15 14.96 -5.12
N GLU A 28 -11.76 14.62 -3.98
CA GLU A 28 -11.45 15.22 -2.67
C GLU A 28 -9.98 15.06 -2.27
N VAL A 29 -9.41 13.87 -2.48
CA VAL A 29 -8.01 13.60 -2.13
C VAL A 29 -7.02 14.00 -3.22
N GLY A 30 -7.49 14.57 -4.34
CA GLY A 30 -6.66 15.03 -5.46
C GLY A 30 -6.15 13.91 -6.36
N GLY A 31 -6.77 12.74 -6.36
CA GLY A 31 -6.47 11.62 -7.26
C GLY A 31 -5.03 11.11 -7.18
N PHE A 32 -4.55 10.51 -8.27
CA PHE A 32 -3.14 10.12 -8.41
C PHE A 32 -2.22 11.33 -8.50
N ASP A 33 -1.06 11.27 -7.83
CA ASP A 33 -0.03 12.30 -7.95
C ASP A 33 0.92 11.96 -9.11
N PRO A 34 1.04 12.81 -10.15
CA PRO A 34 1.90 12.55 -11.29
C PRO A 34 3.39 12.44 -10.94
N LYS A 35 3.80 12.84 -9.74
CA LYS A 35 5.17 12.64 -9.24
C LYS A 35 5.49 11.17 -8.96
N PHE A 36 4.47 10.33 -8.82
CA PHE A 36 4.56 8.88 -8.75
C PHE A 36 4.11 8.29 -10.08
N ALA A 37 4.98 8.32 -11.06
CA ALA A 37 4.62 7.91 -12.42
C ALA A 37 4.44 6.39 -12.54
N VAL A 38 5.17 5.61 -11.74
CA VAL A 38 5.20 4.14 -11.83
C VAL A 38 5.06 3.48 -10.47
N ALA A 39 5.91 3.83 -9.49
CA ALA A 39 5.92 3.22 -8.18
C ALA A 39 5.11 4.04 -7.16
N PHE A 40 4.51 3.36 -6.21
CA PHE A 40 3.81 3.94 -5.04
C PHE A 40 2.60 4.83 -5.34
N ASN A 41 2.17 4.97 -6.59
CA ASN A 41 1.02 5.79 -6.96
C ASN A 41 -0.27 5.31 -6.29
N ASP A 42 -0.49 4.01 -6.26
CA ASP A 42 -1.63 3.36 -5.60
C ASP A 42 -1.54 3.43 -4.08
N VAL A 43 -0.35 3.20 -3.52
CA VAL A 43 -0.12 3.30 -2.07
C VAL A 43 -0.29 4.75 -1.60
N ASP A 44 0.27 5.74 -2.33
CA ASP A 44 0.10 7.17 -2.03
C ASP A 44 -1.39 7.56 -2.03
N LEU A 45 -2.14 7.12 -3.05
CA LEU A 45 -3.57 7.37 -3.14
C LEU A 45 -4.32 6.76 -1.96
N CYS A 46 -4.04 5.49 -1.62
CA CYS A 46 -4.64 4.82 -0.46
C CYS A 46 -4.35 5.56 0.84
N LEU A 47 -3.12 6.01 1.05
CA LEU A 47 -2.74 6.76 2.26
C LEU A 47 -3.41 8.15 2.32
N LYS A 48 -3.62 8.82 1.18
CA LYS A 48 -4.41 10.06 1.11
C LYS A 48 -5.87 9.82 1.49
N ILE A 49 -6.48 8.77 0.95
CA ILE A 49 -7.85 8.35 1.26
C ILE A 49 -8.01 8.07 2.76
N ARG A 50 -7.07 7.32 3.34
CA ARG A 50 -7.07 7.04 4.79
C ARG A 50 -6.87 8.29 5.63
N LYS A 51 -6.00 9.20 5.22
CA LYS A 51 -5.78 10.49 5.90
C LYS A 51 -7.03 11.37 5.88
N ALA A 52 -7.87 11.25 4.86
CA ALA A 52 -9.17 11.90 4.77
C ALA A 52 -10.28 11.20 5.62
N GLY A 53 -9.95 10.11 6.33
CA GLY A 53 -10.86 9.41 7.23
C GLY A 53 -11.65 8.26 6.60
N TYR A 54 -11.35 7.90 5.36
CA TYR A 54 -11.97 6.77 4.67
C TYR A 54 -11.22 5.46 4.92
N LEU A 55 -11.90 4.35 4.74
CA LEU A 55 -11.34 3.00 4.86
C LEU A 55 -10.95 2.45 3.49
N ILE A 56 -9.90 1.64 3.47
CA ILE A 56 -9.53 0.80 2.34
C ILE A 56 -9.99 -0.62 2.64
N VAL A 57 -10.92 -1.13 1.85
CA VAL A 57 -11.54 -2.43 2.10
C VAL A 57 -11.15 -3.41 1.02
N TYR A 58 -10.61 -4.55 1.41
CA TYR A 58 -10.35 -5.68 0.52
C TYR A 58 -11.62 -6.52 0.35
N ASP A 59 -12.05 -6.73 -0.90
CA ASP A 59 -13.15 -7.61 -1.25
C ASP A 59 -12.61 -8.91 -1.86
N PRO A 60 -12.66 -10.04 -1.13
CA PRO A 60 -12.15 -11.32 -1.63
C PRO A 60 -13.01 -11.95 -2.73
N TYR A 61 -14.20 -11.42 -2.99
CA TYR A 61 -15.08 -11.91 -4.06
C TYR A 61 -14.83 -11.22 -5.41
N ALA A 62 -14.05 -10.13 -5.42
CA ALA A 62 -13.63 -9.46 -6.64
C ALA A 62 -12.34 -10.12 -7.15
N GLU A 63 -12.47 -11.18 -7.92
CA GLU A 63 -11.36 -11.95 -8.46
C GLU A 63 -11.06 -11.53 -9.91
N LEU A 64 -9.81 -11.15 -10.17
CA LEU A 64 -9.30 -10.77 -11.48
C LEU A 64 -7.93 -11.39 -11.74
N ILE A 65 -7.61 -11.63 -13.01
CA ILE A 65 -6.29 -12.12 -13.41
C ILE A 65 -5.40 -10.91 -13.76
N HIS A 66 -4.31 -10.72 -13.02
CA HIS A 66 -3.32 -9.68 -13.27
C HIS A 66 -2.13 -10.26 -14.05
N TYR A 67 -2.01 -9.89 -15.32
CA TYR A 67 -0.86 -10.26 -16.16
C TYR A 67 0.29 -9.28 -15.91
N GLU A 68 1.04 -9.50 -14.85
CA GLU A 68 2.17 -8.64 -14.46
C GLU A 68 3.20 -8.46 -15.58
N SER A 69 3.81 -7.28 -15.62
CA SER A 69 4.93 -6.92 -16.52
C SER A 69 4.66 -7.02 -18.03
N LYS A 70 3.47 -7.40 -18.46
CA LYS A 70 3.16 -7.58 -19.89
C LYS A 70 3.17 -6.27 -20.68
N SER A 71 2.81 -5.15 -20.05
CA SER A 71 2.69 -3.84 -20.70
C SER A 71 3.89 -2.91 -20.48
N ARG A 72 4.69 -3.12 -19.43
CA ARG A 72 5.78 -2.19 -19.03
C ARG A 72 7.19 -2.77 -19.15
N GLY A 73 7.33 -4.10 -19.20
CA GLY A 73 8.64 -4.75 -19.08
C GLY A 73 9.23 -4.60 -17.67
N TYR A 74 10.49 -4.94 -17.54
CA TYR A 74 11.23 -4.85 -16.28
C TYR A 74 11.84 -3.45 -16.05
N GLU A 75 12.10 -3.09 -14.80
CA GLU A 75 12.78 -1.86 -14.39
C GLU A 75 14.32 -2.06 -14.45
N ASP A 76 14.85 -2.25 -15.66
CA ASP A 76 16.22 -2.72 -15.93
C ASP A 76 17.15 -1.66 -16.57
N THR A 77 16.65 -0.46 -16.86
CA THR A 77 17.47 0.64 -17.38
C THR A 77 17.86 1.63 -16.28
N GLU A 78 19.04 2.27 -16.42
CA GLU A 78 19.52 3.30 -15.47
C GLU A 78 18.49 4.39 -15.20
N GLU A 79 17.87 4.92 -16.25
CA GLU A 79 16.83 5.95 -16.12
C GLU A 79 15.62 5.50 -15.31
N LYS A 80 15.19 4.25 -15.47
CA LYS A 80 14.10 3.66 -14.71
C LYS A 80 14.46 3.45 -13.25
N ILE A 81 15.69 3.00 -12.98
CA ILE A 81 16.23 2.84 -11.62
C ILE A 81 16.32 4.19 -10.92
N GLU A 82 16.85 5.22 -11.57
CA GLU A 82 16.92 6.57 -11.00
C GLU A 82 15.53 7.14 -10.70
N ARG A 83 14.58 6.97 -11.63
CA ARG A 83 13.19 7.37 -11.40
C ARG A 83 12.62 6.66 -10.17
N PHE A 84 12.74 5.34 -10.09
CA PHE A 84 12.27 4.54 -8.97
C PHE A 84 12.88 5.01 -7.64
N ASN A 85 14.18 5.29 -7.61
CA ASN A 85 14.87 5.81 -6.42
C ASN A 85 14.37 7.21 -6.01
N ARG A 86 14.03 8.08 -6.98
CA ARG A 86 13.39 9.38 -6.70
C ARG A 86 12.00 9.20 -6.10
N GLU A 87 11.20 8.28 -6.64
CA GLU A 87 9.86 7.97 -6.15
C GLU A 87 9.90 7.39 -4.74
N ILE A 88 10.86 6.50 -4.42
CA ILE A 88 11.12 5.99 -3.06
C ILE A 88 11.36 7.15 -2.09
N LYS A 89 12.33 8.01 -2.39
CA LYS A 89 12.69 9.14 -1.51
C LYS A 89 11.51 10.08 -1.27
N LEU A 90 10.75 10.37 -2.32
CA LEU A 90 9.55 11.20 -2.23
C LEU A 90 8.50 10.55 -1.33
N PHE A 91 8.24 9.25 -1.52
CA PHE A 91 7.28 8.50 -0.73
C PHE A 91 7.67 8.44 0.74
N GLN A 92 8.92 8.10 1.05
CA GLN A 92 9.45 8.06 2.40
C GLN A 92 9.38 9.42 3.11
N THR A 93 9.68 10.51 2.39
CA THR A 93 9.59 11.86 2.93
C THR A 93 8.16 12.25 3.24
N ARG A 94 7.24 12.00 2.30
CA ARG A 94 5.81 12.36 2.42
C ARG A 94 5.12 11.62 3.56
N TRP A 95 5.39 10.34 3.67
CA TRP A 95 4.68 9.44 4.59
C TRP A 95 5.51 9.00 5.80
N LYS A 96 6.60 9.74 6.09
CA LYS A 96 7.57 9.42 7.15
C LYS A 96 6.90 8.99 8.45
N LYS A 97 5.97 9.78 8.97
CA LYS A 97 5.27 9.48 10.24
C LYS A 97 4.45 8.20 10.21
N ILE A 98 3.85 7.88 9.06
CA ILE A 98 3.07 6.64 8.91
C ILE A 98 4.01 5.45 8.83
N LEU A 99 5.11 5.56 8.09
CA LEU A 99 6.10 4.50 7.97
C LEU A 99 6.81 4.20 9.31
N GLU A 100 7.12 5.23 10.10
CA GLU A 100 7.70 5.09 11.44
C GLU A 100 6.76 4.38 12.43
N ASN A 101 5.45 4.58 12.30
CA ASN A 101 4.44 3.93 13.14
C ASN A 101 4.17 2.47 12.73
N GLY A 102 4.65 2.04 11.56
CA GLY A 102 4.37 0.74 10.98
C GLY A 102 2.95 0.58 10.44
N ASP A 103 2.69 -0.57 9.82
CA ASP A 103 1.37 -0.89 9.27
C ASP A 103 0.47 -1.50 10.36
N PRO A 104 -0.67 -0.87 10.72
CA PRO A 104 -1.55 -1.38 11.76
C PRO A 104 -2.23 -2.71 11.40
N TYR A 105 -2.20 -3.11 10.12
CA TYR A 105 -2.78 -4.37 9.65
C TYR A 105 -1.73 -5.47 9.45
N TYR A 106 -0.45 -5.18 9.67
CA TYR A 106 0.63 -6.16 9.61
C TYR A 106 1.05 -6.57 11.02
N SER A 107 1.14 -7.88 11.27
CA SER A 107 1.52 -8.37 12.59
C SER A 107 2.97 -8.03 12.91
N PRO A 108 3.29 -7.45 14.09
CA PRO A 108 4.67 -7.20 14.51
C PRO A 108 5.48 -8.50 14.74
N ASN A 109 4.79 -9.64 14.81
CA ASN A 109 5.43 -10.94 14.95
C ASN A 109 5.91 -11.52 13.61
N LEU A 110 5.59 -10.87 12.49
CA LEU A 110 6.03 -11.29 11.16
C LEU A 110 7.22 -10.43 10.72
N THR A 111 8.16 -11.04 10.01
CA THR A 111 9.31 -10.32 9.47
C THR A 111 8.93 -9.46 8.27
N LEU A 112 9.64 -8.35 8.09
CA LEU A 112 9.61 -7.54 6.87
C LEU A 112 10.81 -7.82 5.94
N ASP A 113 11.72 -8.73 6.36
CA ASP A 113 12.95 -9.04 5.60
C ASP A 113 12.65 -9.94 4.41
N HIS A 114 11.56 -10.70 4.46
CA HIS A 114 11.12 -11.62 3.43
C HIS A 114 9.62 -11.44 3.14
N ASN A 115 9.18 -11.86 1.96
CA ASN A 115 7.79 -11.76 1.52
C ASN A 115 6.95 -13.04 1.76
N ASP A 116 7.47 -13.96 2.57
CA ASP A 116 6.86 -15.25 2.89
C ASP A 116 6.04 -15.26 4.19
N PHE A 117 5.85 -14.08 4.81
CA PHE A 117 5.20 -13.93 6.12
C PHE A 117 5.89 -14.74 7.24
N GLY A 118 7.20 -14.93 7.13
CA GLY A 118 8.01 -15.62 8.14
C GLY A 118 7.95 -14.94 9.51
N LEU A 119 8.26 -15.68 10.57
CA LEU A 119 8.26 -15.14 11.93
C LEU A 119 9.42 -14.15 12.13
N ASN A 120 9.12 -13.05 12.81
CA ASN A 120 10.13 -12.10 13.24
C ASN A 120 10.82 -12.64 14.51
N HIS A 121 11.99 -13.24 14.36
CA HIS A 121 12.78 -13.79 15.48
C HIS A 121 13.27 -12.75 16.47
N LEU A 122 13.23 -11.46 16.13
CA LEU A 122 13.62 -10.34 16.99
C LEU A 122 12.44 -9.71 17.72
N ALA A 123 11.20 -10.11 17.39
CA ALA A 123 10.02 -9.61 18.08
C ALA A 123 10.03 -10.12 19.53
N LYS A 124 10.18 -9.20 20.48
CA LYS A 124 9.92 -9.52 21.90
C LYS A 124 8.45 -9.87 22.02
N VAL A 125 8.16 -11.13 22.33
CA VAL A 125 6.80 -11.57 22.65
C VAL A 125 6.39 -10.89 23.95
N GLU A 126 5.72 -9.75 23.86
CA GLU A 126 4.99 -9.19 24.99
C GLU A 126 3.80 -10.12 25.26
N ARG A 127 3.98 -11.03 26.21
CA ARG A 127 2.88 -11.82 26.75
C ARG A 127 1.97 -10.87 27.51
N ARG A 128 0.82 -10.57 26.93
CA ARG A 128 -0.30 -9.97 27.65
C ARG A 128 -1.17 -11.05 28.28
#